data_0920c3b5d7f160afb48ce96b52f7efc4
#
_entry.id   0920c3b5d7f160afb48ce96b52f7efc4
#
_cell.length_a   1.000
_cell.length_b   1.000
_cell.length_c   1.000
_cell.angle_alpha   90.00
_cell.angle_beta   90.00
_cell.angle_gamma   90.00
#
_symmetry.space_group_name_H-M   'P 1'
#
loop_
_entity.id
_entity.type
_entity.pdbx_description
1 polymer ?
#
loop_
_entity_poly.entity_id
_entity_poly.type
_entity_poly.pdbx_seq_one_letter_code
_entity_poly.pdbx_strand_id
1 'polypeptide(L)'
;MPASPSTRDVFVSKFNRGLAIALWLIVALLFATTTATDTTWSDRALAVVPALFGLALGWIVLWRPRMTVDDDGIEVVNVFHTVRVPWAALVHVDTRFALTLVTPNRRVSVWAAPAPGRAGVALARRQEQRHGRSVPDLDGGHRRAGDLLSTASGDAAYLVRYRWEELRERDAIELGTADAVRVPVTLHWASIVLLAATAVGGWFAVAAR
;
A
#
# COMPACT_ATOMS: atom_id res chain seq x y z
N MET A 1 28.09 6.49 22.38
CA MET A 1 27.16 5.34 22.44
C MET A 1 26.96 4.86 21.02
N PRO A 2 27.14 3.59 20.69
CA PRO A 2 26.77 3.10 19.36
C PRO A 2 25.25 3.22 19.22
N ALA A 3 24.79 3.83 18.12
CA ALA A 3 23.37 3.91 17.79
C ALA A 3 22.82 2.48 17.72
N SER A 4 21.76 2.23 18.48
CA SER A 4 21.03 0.96 18.35
C SER A 4 20.64 0.77 16.88
N PRO A 5 20.68 -0.46 16.34
CA PRO A 5 20.29 -0.69 14.96
C PRO A 5 18.85 -0.20 14.78
N SER A 6 18.65 0.74 13.85
CA SER A 6 17.34 1.29 13.54
C SER A 6 16.43 0.13 13.13
N THR A 7 15.40 -0.14 13.91
CA THR A 7 14.43 -1.18 13.59
C THR A 7 13.56 -0.65 12.45
N ARG A 8 13.71 -1.25 11.28
CA ARG A 8 12.96 -0.90 10.09
C ARG A 8 11.87 -1.94 9.85
N ASP A 9 10.62 -1.58 10.06
CA ASP A 9 9.48 -2.45 9.85
C ASP A 9 8.80 -2.14 8.52
N VAL A 10 8.57 -3.17 7.70
CA VAL A 10 7.96 -3.04 6.37
C VAL A 10 6.59 -3.70 6.36
N PHE A 11 5.57 -2.89 6.14
CA PHE A 11 4.20 -3.37 5.93
C PHE A 11 3.90 -3.51 4.44
N VAL A 12 3.38 -4.66 4.05
CA VAL A 12 2.89 -4.96 2.70
C VAL A 12 1.52 -5.64 2.78
N SER A 13 0.63 -5.30 1.88
CA SER A 13 -0.68 -5.94 1.81
C SER A 13 -0.57 -7.36 1.24
N LYS A 14 -0.83 -8.36 2.07
CA LYS A 14 -0.92 -9.77 1.61
C LYS A 14 -2.04 -9.96 0.59
N PHE A 15 -3.16 -9.25 0.77
CA PHE A 15 -4.29 -9.25 -0.15
C PHE A 15 -3.90 -8.71 -1.53
N ASN A 16 -3.25 -7.54 -1.59
CA ASN A 16 -2.81 -6.95 -2.85
C ASN A 16 -1.80 -7.86 -3.57
N ARG A 17 -0.89 -8.49 -2.83
CA ARG A 17 0.05 -9.45 -3.42
C ARG A 17 -0.63 -10.69 -3.97
N GLY A 18 -1.62 -11.25 -3.26
CA GLY A 18 -2.44 -12.35 -3.76
C GLY A 18 -3.19 -11.97 -5.04
N LEU A 19 -3.75 -10.75 -5.07
CA LEU A 19 -4.43 -10.22 -6.26
C LEU A 19 -3.48 -10.01 -7.44
N ALA A 20 -2.24 -9.55 -7.19
CA ALA A 20 -1.20 -9.43 -8.22
C ALA A 20 -0.86 -10.80 -8.85
N ILE A 21 -0.66 -11.82 -8.01
CA ILE A 21 -0.38 -13.19 -8.47
C ILE A 21 -1.56 -13.71 -9.31
N ALA A 22 -2.80 -13.54 -8.83
CA ALA A 22 -3.98 -13.95 -9.58
C ALA A 22 -4.07 -13.24 -10.95
N LEU A 23 -3.83 -11.93 -10.98
CA LEU A 23 -3.78 -11.15 -12.23
C LEU A 23 -2.70 -11.70 -13.18
N TRP A 24 -1.49 -11.97 -12.69
CA TRP A 24 -0.40 -12.48 -13.52
C TRP A 24 -0.68 -13.89 -14.05
N LEU A 25 -1.34 -14.75 -13.27
CA LEU A 25 -1.78 -16.07 -13.74
C LEU A 25 -2.82 -15.95 -14.86
N ILE A 26 -3.79 -15.02 -14.73
CA ILE A 26 -4.76 -14.74 -15.79
C ILE A 26 -4.06 -14.23 -17.06
N VAL A 27 -3.15 -13.27 -16.92
CA VAL A 27 -2.38 -12.74 -18.04
C VAL A 27 -1.58 -13.85 -18.74
N ALA A 28 -0.91 -14.69 -17.96
CA ALA A 28 -0.12 -15.82 -18.49
C ALA A 28 -1.02 -16.83 -19.24
N LEU A 29 -2.19 -17.16 -18.66
CA LEU A 29 -3.15 -18.08 -19.30
C LEU A 29 -3.68 -17.50 -20.61
N LEU A 30 -4.09 -16.24 -20.63
CA LEU A 30 -4.58 -15.57 -21.83
C LEU A 30 -3.48 -15.49 -22.92
N PHE A 31 -2.26 -15.18 -22.51
CA PHE A 31 -1.12 -15.15 -23.44
C PHE A 31 -0.83 -16.55 -24.00
N ALA A 32 -0.81 -17.59 -23.15
CA ALA A 32 -0.58 -18.97 -23.57
C ALA A 32 -1.67 -19.48 -24.54
N THR A 33 -2.94 -19.20 -24.26
CA THR A 33 -4.06 -19.59 -25.15
C THR A 33 -3.97 -18.89 -26.51
N THR A 34 -3.61 -17.59 -26.53
CA THR A 34 -3.45 -16.83 -27.78
C THR A 34 -2.28 -17.37 -28.60
N THR A 35 -1.20 -17.83 -27.98
CA THR A 35 -0.03 -18.35 -28.70
C THR A 35 -0.15 -19.82 -29.11
N ALA A 36 -1.01 -20.58 -28.45
CA ALA A 36 -1.26 -22.01 -28.74
C ALA A 36 -2.22 -22.22 -29.91
N THR A 37 -3.00 -21.22 -30.30
CA THR A 37 -3.87 -21.27 -31.48
C THR A 37 -3.06 -21.00 -32.77
N ASP A 38 -3.54 -21.49 -33.90
CA ASP A 38 -2.91 -21.24 -35.24
C ASP A 38 -3.05 -19.77 -35.66
N THR A 39 -2.35 -18.90 -34.90
CA THR A 39 -2.32 -17.45 -35.11
C THR A 39 -1.10 -17.03 -35.91
N THR A 40 -1.23 -15.94 -36.67
CA THR A 40 -0.12 -15.36 -37.42
C THR A 40 0.93 -14.73 -36.47
N TRP A 41 2.14 -14.50 -36.94
CA TRP A 41 3.16 -13.79 -36.16
C TRP A 41 2.70 -12.39 -35.72
N SER A 42 1.90 -11.71 -36.54
CA SER A 42 1.29 -10.42 -36.22
C SER A 42 0.35 -10.52 -35.01
N ASP A 43 -0.50 -11.55 -34.92
CA ASP A 43 -1.43 -11.73 -33.81
C ASP A 43 -0.69 -12.00 -32.50
N ARG A 44 0.39 -12.78 -32.54
CA ARG A 44 1.25 -13.05 -31.38
C ARG A 44 1.95 -11.77 -30.92
N ALA A 45 2.49 -10.97 -31.84
CA ALA A 45 3.10 -9.69 -31.50
C ALA A 45 2.11 -8.71 -30.85
N LEU A 46 0.86 -8.67 -31.34
CA LEU A 46 -0.21 -7.85 -30.77
C LEU A 46 -0.65 -8.33 -29.39
N ALA A 47 -0.53 -9.62 -29.07
CA ALA A 47 -0.84 -10.14 -27.74
C ALA A 47 0.19 -9.77 -26.66
N VAL A 48 1.43 -9.45 -27.05
CA VAL A 48 2.51 -9.08 -26.12
C VAL A 48 2.19 -7.78 -25.40
N VAL A 49 1.64 -6.77 -26.08
CA VAL A 49 1.41 -5.44 -25.48
C VAL A 49 0.38 -5.48 -24.34
N PRO A 50 -0.81 -6.09 -24.48
CA PRO A 50 -1.74 -6.27 -23.36
C PRO A 50 -1.15 -7.11 -22.21
N ALA A 51 -0.34 -8.12 -22.53
CA ALA A 51 0.33 -8.91 -21.51
C ALA A 51 1.32 -8.06 -20.69
N LEU A 52 2.16 -7.26 -21.37
CA LEU A 52 3.06 -6.32 -20.69
C LEU A 52 2.31 -5.28 -19.86
N PHE A 53 1.18 -4.78 -20.33
CA PHE A 53 0.32 -3.89 -19.55
C PHE A 53 -0.20 -4.56 -18.28
N GLY A 54 -0.71 -5.79 -18.38
CA GLY A 54 -1.19 -6.56 -17.23
C GLY A 54 -0.09 -6.85 -16.21
N LEU A 55 1.12 -7.18 -16.67
CA LEU A 55 2.30 -7.39 -15.82
C LEU A 55 2.71 -6.08 -15.11
N ALA A 56 2.80 -4.98 -15.85
CA ALA A 56 3.14 -3.67 -15.31
C ALA A 56 2.09 -3.17 -14.32
N LEU A 57 0.80 -3.35 -14.62
CA LEU A 57 -0.31 -2.99 -13.75
C LEU A 57 -0.24 -3.75 -12.43
N GLY A 58 -0.08 -5.07 -12.48
CA GLY A 58 0.06 -5.92 -11.30
C GLY A 58 1.24 -5.50 -10.42
N TRP A 59 2.39 -5.20 -11.04
CA TRP A 59 3.57 -4.74 -10.32
C TRP A 59 3.38 -3.36 -9.69
N ILE A 60 2.97 -2.36 -10.47
CA ILE A 60 2.92 -0.96 -10.04
C ILE A 60 1.79 -0.72 -9.04
N VAL A 61 0.61 -1.32 -9.27
CA VAL A 61 -0.60 -1.03 -8.48
C VAL A 61 -0.76 -1.95 -7.27
N LEU A 62 -0.36 -3.23 -7.40
CA LEU A 62 -0.65 -4.25 -6.39
C LEU A 62 0.59 -4.73 -5.64
N TRP A 63 1.72 -4.92 -6.30
CA TRP A 63 2.92 -5.51 -5.69
C TRP A 63 3.83 -4.50 -5.03
N ARG A 64 4.10 -3.38 -5.70
CA ARG A 64 5.05 -2.35 -5.27
C ARG A 64 4.62 -1.55 -4.04
N PRO A 65 3.32 -1.19 -3.85
CA PRO A 65 2.90 -0.37 -2.73
C PRO A 65 3.24 -1.01 -1.39
N ARG A 66 3.86 -0.21 -0.51
CA ARG A 66 4.27 -0.62 0.83
C ARG A 66 4.36 0.60 1.76
N MET A 67 4.38 0.34 3.04
CA MET A 67 4.69 1.32 4.06
C MET A 67 5.88 0.82 4.87
N THR A 68 6.83 1.68 5.12
CA THR A 68 7.99 1.40 5.95
C THR A 68 7.97 2.34 7.14
N VAL A 69 8.15 1.80 8.33
CA VAL A 69 8.22 2.54 9.59
C VAL A 69 9.64 2.39 10.13
N ASP A 70 10.31 3.49 10.35
CA ASP A 70 11.67 3.55 10.92
C ASP A 70 11.77 4.62 12.01
N ASP A 71 12.94 4.82 12.58
CA ASP A 71 13.17 5.78 13.68
C ASP A 71 13.00 7.24 13.24
N ASP A 72 13.20 7.55 11.95
CA ASP A 72 13.10 8.91 11.42
C ASP A 72 11.67 9.26 10.96
N GLY A 73 10.82 8.28 10.71
CA GLY A 73 9.46 8.52 10.22
C GLY A 73 8.83 7.34 9.49
N ILE A 74 7.85 7.67 8.65
CA ILE A 74 7.05 6.72 7.90
C ILE A 74 7.23 7.00 6.41
N GLU A 75 7.74 6.04 5.66
CA GLU A 75 7.82 6.07 4.21
C GLU A 75 6.61 5.33 3.61
N VAL A 76 5.80 6.03 2.84
CA VAL A 76 4.64 5.48 2.13
C VAL A 76 4.92 5.45 0.64
N VAL A 77 5.14 4.26 0.10
CA VAL A 77 5.27 4.03 -1.34
C VAL A 77 3.89 3.68 -1.90
N ASN A 78 3.24 4.65 -2.53
CA ASN A 78 1.98 4.47 -3.24
C ASN A 78 2.23 4.17 -4.73
N VAL A 79 1.15 4.04 -5.51
CA VAL A 79 1.19 3.70 -6.95
C VAL A 79 2.03 4.71 -7.75
N PHE A 80 1.74 6.01 -7.58
CA PHE A 80 2.33 7.08 -8.40
C PHE A 80 3.30 7.99 -7.66
N HIS A 81 3.40 7.86 -6.33
CA HIS A 81 4.27 8.72 -5.52
C HIS A 81 4.74 8.01 -4.25
N THR A 82 5.90 8.43 -3.75
CA THR A 82 6.38 8.12 -2.40
C THR A 82 6.26 9.39 -1.54
N VAL A 83 5.79 9.22 -0.32
CA VAL A 83 5.71 10.29 0.70
C VAL A 83 6.48 9.83 1.92
N ARG A 84 7.39 10.68 2.42
CA ARG A 84 8.04 10.46 3.70
C ARG A 84 7.44 11.40 4.73
N VAL A 85 6.85 10.84 5.78
CA VAL A 85 6.23 11.57 6.89
C VAL A 85 7.15 11.46 8.10
N PRO A 86 7.89 12.52 8.46
CA PRO A 86 8.66 12.55 9.71
C PRO A 86 7.73 12.44 10.92
N TRP A 87 8.19 11.82 12.01
CA TRP A 87 7.38 11.66 13.22
C TRP A 87 6.88 12.98 13.79
N ALA A 88 7.69 14.03 13.76
CA ALA A 88 7.32 15.36 14.23
C ALA A 88 6.16 15.99 13.41
N ALA A 89 5.95 15.55 12.15
CA ALA A 89 4.85 16.03 11.31
C ALA A 89 3.55 15.23 11.51
N LEU A 90 3.57 14.05 12.16
CA LEU A 90 2.40 13.21 12.33
C LEU A 90 1.50 13.76 13.45
N VAL A 91 0.26 14.14 13.12
CA VAL A 91 -0.73 14.61 14.09
C VAL A 91 -1.59 13.46 14.60
N HIS A 92 -2.15 12.66 13.71
CA HIS A 92 -2.91 11.46 14.08
C HIS A 92 -3.04 10.47 12.92
N VAL A 93 -3.51 9.26 13.23
CA VAL A 93 -3.74 8.18 12.28
C VAL A 93 -5.23 7.91 12.17
N ASP A 94 -5.78 8.02 10.95
CA ASP A 94 -7.18 7.71 10.63
C ASP A 94 -7.27 6.41 9.82
N THR A 95 -8.27 5.56 10.12
CA THR A 95 -8.47 4.24 9.49
C THR A 95 -9.85 4.09 8.84
N ARG A 96 -10.56 5.19 8.59
CA ARG A 96 -11.95 5.15 8.12
C ARG A 96 -12.11 4.45 6.77
N PHE A 97 -11.31 4.80 5.77
CA PHE A 97 -11.38 4.25 4.40
C PHE A 97 -10.10 3.52 3.99
N ALA A 98 -8.99 3.91 4.56
CA ALA A 98 -7.67 3.33 4.47
C ALA A 98 -6.86 3.88 5.64
N LEU A 99 -5.73 3.28 5.95
CA LEU A 99 -4.76 3.93 6.82
C LEU A 99 -4.39 5.28 6.21
N THR A 100 -4.65 6.35 6.94
CA THR A 100 -4.33 7.72 6.53
C THR A 100 -3.52 8.40 7.62
N LEU A 101 -2.31 8.83 7.26
CA LEU A 101 -1.45 9.64 8.11
C LEU A 101 -1.85 11.10 7.94
N VAL A 102 -2.28 11.73 9.02
CA VAL A 102 -2.72 13.13 9.00
C VAL A 102 -1.61 14.01 9.53
N THR A 103 -1.20 14.95 8.70
CA THR A 103 -0.24 16.00 9.01
C THR A 103 -0.95 17.35 8.89
N PRO A 104 -0.43 18.48 9.42
CA PRO A 104 -1.07 19.79 9.34
C PRO A 104 -1.39 20.21 7.90
N ASN A 105 -0.47 19.92 6.99
CA ASN A 105 -0.56 20.40 5.59
C ASN A 105 -1.07 19.33 4.61
N ARG A 106 -1.22 18.05 5.03
CA ARG A 106 -1.54 16.97 4.11
C ARG A 106 -2.16 15.76 4.81
N ARG A 107 -3.00 15.04 4.05
CA ARG A 107 -3.46 13.69 4.40
C ARG A 107 -2.82 12.69 3.44
N VAL A 108 -2.08 11.74 3.99
CA VAL A 108 -1.37 10.71 3.21
C VAL A 108 -2.09 9.38 3.39
N SER A 109 -2.85 8.97 2.39
CA SER A 109 -3.50 7.66 2.38
C SER A 109 -2.51 6.58 1.94
N VAL A 110 -2.49 5.45 2.64
CA VAL A 110 -1.61 4.31 2.38
C VAL A 110 -2.32 3.30 1.52
N TRP A 111 -1.94 3.20 0.24
CA TRP A 111 -2.54 2.27 -0.73
C TRP A 111 -2.41 0.80 -0.31
N ALA A 112 -1.32 0.45 0.37
CA ALA A 112 -1.08 -0.91 0.86
C ALA A 112 -1.97 -1.30 2.05
N ALA A 113 -2.68 -0.36 2.69
CA ALA A 113 -3.45 -0.60 3.90
C ALA A 113 -4.91 -0.10 3.76
N PRO A 114 -5.70 -0.67 2.84
CA PRO A 114 -7.11 -0.31 2.68
C PRO A 114 -7.92 -0.74 3.89
N ALA A 115 -8.98 0.00 4.21
CA ALA A 115 -9.94 -0.42 5.22
C ALA A 115 -10.68 -1.70 4.76
N PRO A 116 -11.03 -2.59 5.69
CA PRO A 116 -11.73 -3.81 5.34
C PRO A 116 -13.15 -3.52 4.84
N GLY A 117 -13.58 -4.20 3.78
CA GLY A 117 -14.97 -4.25 3.39
C GLY A 117 -15.82 -5.03 4.41
N ARG A 118 -17.15 -5.06 4.24
CA ARG A 118 -18.08 -5.72 5.19
C ARG A 118 -17.70 -7.17 5.51
N ALA A 119 -17.29 -7.94 4.51
CA ALA A 119 -16.83 -9.32 4.69
C ALA A 119 -15.52 -9.41 5.49
N GLY A 120 -14.57 -8.50 5.23
CA GLY A 120 -13.32 -8.40 5.98
C GLY A 120 -13.53 -8.06 7.46
N VAL A 121 -14.47 -7.16 7.76
CA VAL A 121 -14.88 -6.83 9.14
C VAL A 121 -15.42 -8.07 9.87
N ALA A 122 -16.33 -8.81 9.21
CA ALA A 122 -16.92 -10.01 9.81
C ALA A 122 -15.85 -11.08 10.10
N LEU A 123 -14.91 -11.26 9.17
CA LEU A 123 -13.82 -12.22 9.33
C LEU A 123 -12.84 -11.80 10.44
N ALA A 124 -12.45 -10.52 10.48
CA ALA A 124 -11.56 -9.98 11.50
C ALA A 124 -12.15 -10.11 12.90
N ARG A 125 -13.44 -9.78 13.09
CA ARG A 125 -14.15 -9.98 14.36
C ARG A 125 -14.16 -11.42 14.82
N ARG A 126 -14.39 -12.38 13.90
CA ARG A 126 -14.34 -13.82 14.22
C ARG A 126 -12.92 -14.26 14.65
N GLN A 127 -11.89 -13.71 14.03
CA GLN A 127 -10.50 -13.97 14.37
C GLN A 127 -10.13 -13.39 15.74
N GLU A 128 -10.52 -12.16 16.05
CA GLU A 128 -10.32 -11.56 17.38
C GLU A 128 -10.97 -12.39 18.49
N GLN A 129 -12.22 -12.82 18.27
CA GLN A 129 -12.93 -13.69 19.23
C GLN A 129 -12.23 -15.03 19.48
N ARG A 130 -11.62 -15.62 18.43
CA ARG A 130 -10.90 -16.90 18.55
C ARG A 130 -9.55 -16.78 19.25
N HIS A 131 -8.86 -15.65 19.13
CA HIS A 131 -7.49 -15.47 19.63
C HIS A 131 -7.40 -14.66 20.93
N GLY A 132 -8.54 -14.18 21.47
CA GLY A 132 -8.57 -13.38 22.70
C GLY A 132 -7.73 -12.09 22.67
N ARG A 133 -7.31 -11.66 21.47
CA ARG A 133 -6.51 -10.44 21.28
C ARG A 133 -7.42 -9.24 21.14
N SER A 134 -7.68 -8.56 22.25
CA SER A 134 -8.20 -7.20 22.19
C SER A 134 -7.03 -6.22 22.35
N VAL A 135 -6.84 -5.34 21.36
CA VAL A 135 -5.92 -4.20 21.55
C VAL A 135 -6.50 -3.29 22.60
N PRO A 136 -5.69 -2.81 23.55
CA PRO A 136 -6.11 -1.74 24.47
C PRO A 136 -6.64 -0.55 23.67
N ASP A 137 -7.74 0.01 24.11
CA ASP A 137 -8.35 1.21 23.52
C ASP A 137 -7.51 2.42 23.97
N LEU A 138 -6.51 2.79 23.15
CA LEU A 138 -5.61 3.90 23.48
C LEU A 138 -6.27 5.28 23.26
N ASP A 139 -7.40 5.33 22.57
CA ASP A 139 -8.07 6.59 22.20
C ASP A 139 -9.45 6.80 22.85
N GLY A 140 -9.92 5.94 23.77
CA GLY A 140 -11.22 6.10 24.49
C GLY A 140 -12.45 6.28 23.60
N GLY A 141 -12.35 5.96 22.30
CA GLY A 141 -13.38 6.17 21.29
C GLY A 141 -13.87 4.87 20.65
N HIS A 142 -15.05 4.93 20.04
CA HIS A 142 -15.65 3.80 19.36
C HIS A 142 -14.70 3.19 18.32
N ARG A 143 -14.27 1.95 18.52
CA ARG A 143 -13.43 1.19 17.59
C ARG A 143 -14.05 1.18 16.19
N ARG A 144 -13.34 1.74 15.23
CA ARG A 144 -13.72 1.72 13.83
C ARG A 144 -13.40 0.35 13.22
N ALA A 145 -14.14 -0.02 12.19
CA ALA A 145 -13.89 -1.26 11.46
C ALA A 145 -12.45 -1.39 10.93
N GLY A 146 -11.82 -0.25 10.60
CA GLY A 146 -10.44 -0.18 10.14
C GLY A 146 -9.38 -0.34 11.23
N ASP A 147 -9.74 -0.28 12.52
CA ASP A 147 -8.83 -0.48 13.66
C ASP A 147 -8.77 -1.95 14.13
N LEU A 148 -9.58 -2.83 13.53
CA LEU A 148 -9.56 -4.24 13.88
C LEU A 148 -8.22 -4.87 13.49
N LEU A 149 -7.56 -5.55 14.43
CA LEU A 149 -6.42 -6.41 14.14
C LEU A 149 -6.83 -7.47 13.12
N SER A 150 -5.86 -7.96 12.34
CA SER A 150 -6.09 -8.85 11.20
C SER A 150 -6.73 -8.17 9.97
N THR A 151 -6.84 -6.83 9.98
CA THR A 151 -7.14 -6.05 8.78
C THR A 151 -5.89 -5.30 8.32
N ALA A 152 -5.77 -5.04 7.01
CA ALA A 152 -4.59 -4.34 6.50
C ALA A 152 -4.42 -2.94 7.12
N SER A 153 -5.52 -2.19 7.29
CA SER A 153 -5.48 -0.87 7.93
C SER A 153 -5.22 -0.94 9.44
N GLY A 154 -5.78 -1.94 10.12
CA GLY A 154 -5.59 -2.11 11.57
C GLY A 154 -4.17 -2.54 11.93
N ASP A 155 -3.62 -3.54 11.23
CA ASP A 155 -2.26 -4.00 11.43
C ASP A 155 -1.23 -2.89 11.14
N ALA A 156 -1.45 -2.14 10.04
CA ALA A 156 -0.60 -1.02 9.68
C ALA A 156 -0.72 0.16 10.67
N ALA A 157 -1.94 0.47 11.15
CA ALA A 157 -2.16 1.50 12.16
C ALA A 157 -1.52 1.13 13.51
N TYR A 158 -1.62 -0.15 13.89
CA TYR A 158 -0.97 -0.66 15.08
C TYR A 158 0.55 -0.46 15.03
N LEU A 159 1.18 -0.81 13.90
CA LEU A 159 2.63 -0.65 13.71
C LEU A 159 3.06 0.81 13.86
N VAL A 160 2.32 1.75 13.25
CA VAL A 160 2.61 3.19 13.34
C VAL A 160 2.43 3.72 14.76
N ARG A 161 1.29 3.39 15.42
CA ARG A 161 1.00 3.86 16.77
C ARG A 161 1.98 3.30 17.80
N TYR A 162 2.33 2.01 17.68
CA TYR A 162 3.30 1.37 18.56
C TYR A 162 4.67 2.04 18.49
N ARG A 163 5.17 2.29 17.26
CA ARG A 163 6.47 2.93 17.09
C ARG A 163 6.46 4.40 17.53
N TRP A 164 5.37 5.11 17.27
CA TRP A 164 5.21 6.49 17.71
C TRP A 164 5.23 6.62 19.23
N GLU A 165 4.53 5.74 19.94
CA GLU A 165 4.53 5.72 21.41
C GLU A 165 5.92 5.37 21.97
N GLU A 166 6.58 4.35 21.41
CA GLU A 166 7.94 3.97 21.79
C GLU A 166 8.94 5.12 21.65
N LEU A 167 8.89 5.85 20.53
CA LEU A 167 9.76 7.00 20.31
C LEU A 167 9.41 8.20 21.17
N ARG A 168 8.13 8.38 21.47
CA ARG A 168 7.65 9.41 22.41
C ARG A 168 8.11 9.16 23.83
N GLU A 169 8.04 7.92 24.31
CA GLU A 169 8.54 7.54 25.65
C GLU A 169 10.05 7.74 25.80
N ARG A 170 10.78 7.71 24.69
CA ARG A 170 12.24 7.97 24.65
C ARG A 170 12.59 9.44 24.45
N ASP A 171 11.63 10.35 24.41
CA ASP A 171 11.80 11.77 24.06
C ASP A 171 12.52 11.97 22.72
N ALA A 172 12.37 11.00 21.77
CA ALA A 172 13.00 11.04 20.47
C ALA A 172 12.21 11.87 19.42
N ILE A 173 11.01 12.35 19.77
CA ILE A 173 10.15 13.15 18.89
C ILE A 173 9.98 14.54 19.46
N GLU A 174 10.34 15.57 18.67
CA GLU A 174 10.03 16.95 19.01
C GLU A 174 8.53 17.23 18.79
N LEU A 175 7.79 17.37 19.92
CA LEU A 175 6.37 17.70 19.87
C LEU A 175 6.15 19.20 19.66
N GLY A 176 5.08 19.55 18.92
CA GLY A 176 4.70 20.96 18.71
C GLY A 176 5.35 21.63 17.50
N THR A 177 6.17 20.94 16.74
CA THR A 177 6.84 21.45 15.52
C THR A 177 6.18 21.03 14.22
N ALA A 178 5.02 20.36 14.27
CA ALA A 178 4.38 19.70 13.13
C ALA A 178 4.13 20.64 11.94
N ASP A 179 3.78 21.91 12.18
CA ASP A 179 3.50 22.91 11.14
C ASP A 179 4.76 23.33 10.36
N ALA A 180 5.94 23.25 11.00
CA ALA A 180 7.20 23.66 10.42
C ALA A 180 7.88 22.54 9.61
N VAL A 181 7.48 21.29 9.83
CA VAL A 181 8.12 20.13 9.22
C VAL A 181 7.56 19.85 7.83
N ARG A 182 8.44 19.81 6.83
CA ARG A 182 8.05 19.49 5.45
C ARG A 182 7.87 17.98 5.26
N VAL A 183 6.81 17.62 4.53
CA VAL A 183 6.51 16.26 4.12
C VAL A 183 6.89 16.11 2.63
N PRO A 184 8.09 15.59 2.32
CA PRO A 184 8.55 15.45 0.94
C PRO A 184 7.73 14.41 0.17
N VAL A 185 7.47 14.71 -1.11
CA VAL A 185 6.76 13.83 -2.06
C VAL A 185 7.58 13.66 -3.31
N THR A 186 7.78 12.42 -3.71
CA THR A 186 8.50 12.05 -4.93
C THR A 186 7.55 11.36 -5.90
N LEU A 187 7.39 11.88 -7.10
CA LEU A 187 6.56 11.27 -8.15
C LEU A 187 7.32 10.15 -8.88
N HIS A 188 6.61 9.09 -9.22
CA HIS A 188 7.14 7.94 -9.96
C HIS A 188 6.88 8.09 -11.46
N TRP A 189 7.53 9.06 -12.10
CA TRP A 189 7.34 9.35 -13.51
C TRP A 189 7.53 8.13 -14.42
N ALA A 190 8.52 7.28 -14.13
CA ALA A 190 8.73 6.05 -14.89
C ALA A 190 7.53 5.10 -14.85
N SER A 191 6.87 4.97 -13.70
CA SER A 191 5.67 4.13 -13.56
C SER A 191 4.48 4.71 -14.33
N ILE A 192 4.31 6.04 -14.28
CA ILE A 192 3.25 6.74 -15.00
C ILE A 192 3.44 6.56 -16.51
N VAL A 193 4.66 6.82 -17.01
CA VAL A 193 5.00 6.70 -18.44
C VAL A 193 4.84 5.25 -18.90
N LEU A 194 5.31 4.28 -18.13
CA LEU A 194 5.18 2.86 -18.49
C LEU A 194 3.72 2.43 -18.61
N LEU A 195 2.87 2.77 -17.64
CA LEU A 195 1.45 2.45 -17.70
C LEU A 195 0.75 3.16 -18.86
N ALA A 196 1.04 4.43 -19.09
CA ALA A 196 0.46 5.17 -20.20
C ALA A 196 0.89 4.59 -21.56
N ALA A 197 2.18 4.31 -21.75
CA ALA A 197 2.71 3.77 -22.98
C ALA A 197 2.14 2.37 -23.30
N THR A 198 2.07 1.50 -22.30
CA THR A 198 1.50 0.15 -22.49
C THR A 198 -0.02 0.18 -22.68
N ALA A 199 -0.75 1.10 -22.05
CA ALA A 199 -2.18 1.29 -22.26
C ALA A 199 -2.48 1.78 -23.69
N VAL A 200 -1.76 2.81 -24.15
CA VAL A 200 -1.88 3.35 -25.52
C VAL A 200 -1.50 2.30 -26.56
N GLY A 201 -0.39 1.59 -26.36
CA GLY A 201 0.03 0.50 -27.23
C GLY A 201 -1.01 -0.63 -27.28
N GLY A 202 -1.60 -0.99 -26.14
CA GLY A 202 -2.69 -1.97 -26.07
C GLY A 202 -3.94 -1.52 -26.81
N TRP A 203 -4.30 -0.24 -26.70
CA TRP A 203 -5.41 0.33 -27.46
C TRP A 203 -5.19 0.20 -28.97
N PHE A 204 -4.02 0.62 -29.47
CA PHE A 204 -3.70 0.49 -30.90
C PHE A 204 -3.65 -0.98 -31.37
N ALA A 205 -3.15 -1.89 -30.54
CA ALA A 205 -3.13 -3.31 -30.83
C ALA A 205 -4.55 -3.89 -31.00
N VAL A 206 -5.52 -3.42 -30.24
CA VAL A 206 -6.92 -3.84 -30.35
C VAL A 206 -7.63 -3.15 -31.51
N ALA A 207 -7.36 -1.86 -31.74
CA ALA A 207 -8.00 -1.08 -32.81
C ALA A 207 -7.52 -1.47 -34.23
N ALA A 208 -6.35 -2.12 -34.35
CA ALA A 208 -5.79 -2.61 -35.60
C ALA A 208 -6.33 -3.98 -36.05
N ARG A 209 -7.23 -4.59 -35.29
CA ARG A 209 -7.93 -5.87 -35.63
C ARG A 209 -9.26 -5.61 -36.30
#